data_9abf33398d81bce0d557f491b026a889
#
_entry.id   9abf33398d81bce0d557f491b026a889
#
_cell.length_a   1.000
_cell.length_b   1.000
_cell.length_c   1.000
_cell.angle_alpha   90.00
_cell.angle_beta   90.00
_cell.angle_gamma   90.00
#
_symmetry.space_group_name_H-M   'P 1'
#
loop_
_entity.id
_entity.type
_entity.pdbx_description
1 polymer ?
#
loop_
_entity_poly.entity_id
_entity_poly.type
_entity_poly.pdbx_seq_one_letter_code
_entity_poly.pdbx_strand_id
1 'polypeptide(L)'
;MAEDRILRDPAIGRTLNIIVHTLGDVNRALSRGEYFWVDILRDGILLYDLPNHALATPKPLTAADAFEMAAEYFSVSFPAINVQLETVHFQMGKGGQDSAWRKAAAFTLHQAVERAYACYLLTSTFYFPRSHNIKFLRSLAEDRESRLVIAWPREKPRLRERPHYSG
;
A
#
# COMPACT_ATOMS: atom_id res chain seq x y z
N MET A 1 -1.92 -4.74 -26.02
CA MET A 1 -1.32 -4.33 -27.31
C MET A 1 -0.86 -2.87 -27.36
N ALA A 2 -1.62 -1.86 -26.88
CA ALA A 2 -1.12 -0.47 -26.78
C ALA A 2 -0.07 -0.31 -25.67
N GLU A 3 -0.28 -0.95 -24.55
CA GLU A 3 0.59 -0.96 -23.37
C GLU A 3 2.01 -1.46 -23.69
N ASP A 4 2.14 -2.56 -24.44
CA ASP A 4 3.42 -3.12 -24.87
C ASP A 4 4.24 -2.19 -25.80
N ARG A 5 3.55 -1.37 -26.60
CA ARG A 5 4.21 -0.41 -27.48
C ARG A 5 4.82 0.75 -26.71
N ILE A 6 4.09 1.28 -25.74
CA ILE A 6 4.52 2.40 -24.90
C ILE A 6 5.67 1.98 -23.98
N LEU A 7 5.59 0.78 -23.39
CA LEU A 7 6.63 0.25 -22.49
C LEU A 7 7.95 -0.08 -23.22
N ARG A 8 7.92 -0.25 -24.54
CA ARG A 8 9.08 -0.62 -25.36
C ARG A 8 9.63 0.53 -26.19
N ASP A 9 9.06 1.72 -26.10
CA ASP A 9 9.55 2.87 -26.85
C ASP A 9 10.86 3.36 -26.23
N PRO A 10 12.01 3.22 -26.94
CA PRO A 10 13.31 3.63 -26.42
C PRO A 10 13.41 5.15 -26.21
N ALA A 11 12.51 5.94 -26.81
CA ALA A 11 12.46 7.39 -26.60
C ALA A 11 11.97 7.78 -25.22
N ILE A 12 11.22 6.90 -24.51
CA ILE A 12 10.66 7.20 -23.19
C ILE A 12 11.69 7.01 -22.09
N GLY A 13 12.72 6.18 -22.24
CA GLY A 13 13.87 6.04 -21.34
C GLY A 13 13.54 5.74 -19.86
N ARG A 14 12.27 5.46 -19.52
CA ARG A 14 11.77 5.20 -18.16
C ARG A 14 10.70 4.11 -18.17
N THR A 15 10.59 3.38 -17.09
CA THR A 15 9.49 2.43 -16.88
C THR A 15 8.19 3.19 -16.61
N LEU A 16 7.17 2.90 -17.42
CA LEU A 16 5.82 3.43 -17.21
C LEU A 16 4.97 2.39 -16.47
N ASN A 17 4.28 2.81 -15.43
CA ASN A 17 3.25 2.03 -14.76
C ASN A 17 1.89 2.57 -15.20
N ILE A 18 1.13 1.77 -15.94
CA ILE A 18 -0.21 2.14 -16.42
C ILE A 18 -1.25 1.64 -15.43
N ILE A 19 -2.12 2.54 -14.98
CA ILE A 19 -3.26 2.22 -14.13
C ILE A 19 -4.51 2.48 -14.95
N VAL A 20 -5.36 1.45 -15.12
CA VAL A 20 -6.59 1.53 -15.92
C VAL A 20 -7.79 1.38 -14.99
N HIS A 21 -8.67 2.37 -15.00
CA HIS A 21 -9.94 2.36 -14.28
C HIS A 21 -11.07 2.88 -15.16
N THR A 22 -12.31 2.52 -14.84
CA THR A 22 -13.46 3.12 -15.50
C THR A 22 -13.67 4.55 -15.02
N LEU A 23 -14.19 5.43 -15.87
CA LEU A 23 -14.54 6.79 -15.45
C LEU A 23 -15.55 6.81 -14.28
N GLY A 24 -16.47 5.84 -14.26
CA GLY A 24 -17.43 5.69 -13.16
C GLY A 24 -16.75 5.38 -11.83
N ASP A 25 -15.72 4.55 -11.81
CA ASP A 25 -14.96 4.23 -10.60
C ASP A 25 -14.16 5.44 -10.11
N VAL A 26 -13.50 6.13 -11.04
CA VAL A 26 -12.73 7.35 -10.73
C VAL A 26 -13.66 8.43 -10.17
N ASN A 27 -14.80 8.68 -10.79
CA ASN A 27 -15.75 9.69 -10.34
C ASN A 27 -16.37 9.34 -8.98
N ARG A 28 -16.63 8.07 -8.70
CA ARG A 28 -17.08 7.59 -7.39
C ARG A 28 -16.01 7.84 -6.32
N ALA A 29 -14.76 7.52 -6.60
CA ALA A 29 -13.65 7.72 -5.69
C ALA A 29 -13.40 9.23 -5.42
N LEU A 30 -13.44 10.08 -6.46
CA LEU A 30 -13.37 11.54 -6.31
C LEU A 30 -14.52 12.10 -5.46
N SER A 31 -15.75 11.61 -5.69
CA SER A 31 -16.92 12.04 -4.90
C SER A 31 -16.86 11.60 -3.44
N ARG A 32 -16.08 10.56 -3.11
CA ARG A 32 -15.79 10.10 -1.75
C ARG A 32 -14.58 10.81 -1.13
N GLY A 33 -13.84 11.61 -1.92
CA GLY A 33 -12.64 12.27 -1.44
C GLY A 33 -11.44 11.32 -1.24
N GLU A 34 -11.37 10.22 -2.00
CA GLU A 34 -10.25 9.27 -1.91
C GLU A 34 -8.94 9.92 -2.35
N TYR A 35 -7.98 10.04 -1.43
CA TYR A 35 -6.74 10.81 -1.59
C TYR A 35 -5.97 10.49 -2.85
N PHE A 36 -5.87 9.21 -3.23
CA PHE A 36 -5.14 8.81 -4.44
C PHE A 36 -5.65 9.52 -5.70
N TRP A 37 -6.97 9.55 -5.88
CA TRP A 37 -7.59 10.18 -7.05
C TRP A 37 -7.62 11.70 -6.94
N VAL A 38 -7.80 12.21 -5.72
CA VAL A 38 -7.74 13.65 -5.45
C VAL A 38 -6.34 14.19 -5.74
N ASP A 39 -5.29 13.50 -5.33
CA ASP A 39 -3.90 13.87 -5.59
C ASP A 39 -3.58 13.80 -7.08
N ILE A 40 -4.04 12.75 -7.79
CA ILE A 40 -3.89 12.67 -9.25
C ILE A 40 -4.57 13.84 -9.95
N LEU A 41 -5.78 14.22 -9.53
CA LEU A 41 -6.50 15.32 -10.14
C LEU A 41 -5.83 16.67 -9.86
N ARG A 42 -5.27 16.85 -8.66
CA ARG A 42 -4.58 18.08 -8.25
C ARG A 42 -3.20 18.24 -8.89
N ASP A 43 -2.39 17.18 -8.88
CA ASP A 43 -0.97 17.23 -9.21
C ASP A 43 -0.65 16.60 -10.57
N GLY A 44 -1.60 15.87 -11.16
CA GLY A 44 -1.45 15.20 -12.43
C GLY A 44 -1.52 16.14 -13.63
N ILE A 45 -1.01 15.68 -14.77
CA ILE A 45 -1.12 16.36 -16.05
C ILE A 45 -2.19 15.66 -16.87
N LEU A 46 -3.26 16.36 -17.20
CA LEU A 46 -4.31 15.84 -18.08
C LEU A 46 -3.79 15.80 -19.51
N LEU A 47 -3.57 14.61 -20.04
CA LEU A 47 -3.06 14.42 -21.42
C LEU A 47 -4.19 14.38 -22.44
N TYR A 48 -5.35 13.89 -22.04
CA TYR A 48 -6.52 13.79 -22.93
C TYR A 48 -7.80 13.89 -22.09
N ASP A 49 -8.74 14.69 -22.55
CA ASP A 49 -10.07 14.83 -21.98
C ASP A 49 -11.13 14.41 -23.01
N LEU A 50 -12.03 13.53 -22.61
CA LEU A 50 -13.10 13.06 -23.46
C LEU A 50 -14.28 14.04 -23.35
N PRO A 51 -14.71 14.71 -24.45
CA PRO A 51 -15.84 15.62 -24.40
C PRO A 51 -17.10 14.99 -23.79
N ASN A 52 -17.78 15.73 -22.94
CA ASN A 52 -18.99 15.31 -22.20
C ASN A 52 -18.78 14.17 -21.18
N HIS A 53 -17.55 13.89 -20.80
CA HIS A 53 -17.20 12.86 -19.81
C HIS A 53 -16.31 13.44 -18.69
N ALA A 54 -16.77 14.50 -18.05
CA ALA A 54 -16.01 15.21 -17.04
C ALA A 54 -15.71 14.36 -15.80
N LEU A 55 -14.54 14.62 -15.22
CA LEU A 55 -14.19 14.12 -13.89
C LEU A 55 -15.05 14.82 -12.83
N ALA A 56 -15.46 14.06 -11.81
CA ALA A 56 -16.21 14.62 -10.69
C ALA A 56 -15.33 15.59 -9.88
N THR A 57 -15.94 16.64 -9.35
CA THR A 57 -15.27 17.54 -8.42
C THR A 57 -15.06 16.81 -7.08
N PRO A 58 -13.83 16.75 -6.55
CA PRO A 58 -13.57 16.11 -5.27
C PRO A 58 -14.35 16.79 -4.14
N LYS A 59 -14.95 16.00 -3.26
CA LYS A 59 -15.49 16.53 -2.01
C LYS A 59 -14.38 16.55 -0.96
N PRO A 60 -14.33 17.56 -0.09
CA PRO A 60 -13.49 17.52 1.09
C PRO A 60 -13.86 16.31 1.95
N LEU A 61 -12.88 15.50 2.33
CA LEU A 61 -13.10 14.35 3.21
C LEU A 61 -13.46 14.87 4.61
N THR A 62 -14.68 14.56 5.07
CA THR A 62 -15.07 14.89 6.46
C THR A 62 -14.46 13.89 7.43
N ALA A 63 -14.39 14.23 8.72
CA ALA A 63 -13.92 13.31 9.76
C ALA A 63 -14.80 12.05 9.84
N ALA A 64 -16.10 12.16 9.59
CA ALA A 64 -17.04 11.03 9.56
C ALA A 64 -16.75 10.11 8.38
N ASP A 65 -16.61 10.67 7.16
CA ASP A 65 -16.28 9.89 5.96
C ASP A 65 -14.91 9.21 6.10
N ALA A 66 -13.92 9.91 6.68
CA ALA A 66 -12.59 9.36 6.96
C ALA A 66 -12.67 8.17 7.91
N PHE A 67 -13.45 8.27 8.98
CA PHE A 67 -13.65 7.18 9.93
C PHE A 67 -14.34 5.98 9.27
N GLU A 68 -15.37 6.21 8.47
CA GLU A 68 -16.10 5.15 7.76
C GLU A 68 -15.18 4.40 6.78
N MET A 69 -14.40 5.13 5.99
CA MET A 69 -13.40 4.54 5.09
C MET A 69 -12.34 3.73 5.84
N ALA A 70 -11.81 4.28 6.94
CA ALA A 70 -10.82 3.57 7.76
C ALA A 70 -11.42 2.28 8.36
N ALA A 71 -12.65 2.34 8.86
CA ALA A 71 -13.36 1.19 9.40
C ALA A 71 -13.62 0.12 8.33
N GLU A 72 -13.96 0.52 7.09
CA GLU A 72 -14.11 -0.39 5.94
C GLU A 72 -12.79 -1.13 5.65
N TYR A 73 -11.67 -0.43 5.50
CA TYR A 73 -10.36 -1.05 5.29
C TYR A 73 -9.98 -2.01 6.42
N PHE A 74 -10.20 -1.59 7.67
CA PHE A 74 -9.90 -2.40 8.83
C PHE A 74 -10.74 -3.67 8.89
N SER A 75 -12.05 -3.55 8.68
CA SER A 75 -13.00 -4.68 8.76
C SER A 75 -12.72 -5.77 7.74
N VAL A 76 -12.19 -5.40 6.57
CA VAL A 76 -11.81 -6.36 5.52
C VAL A 76 -10.43 -6.97 5.78
N SER A 77 -9.46 -6.16 6.21
CA SER A 77 -8.06 -6.58 6.28
C SER A 77 -7.72 -7.31 7.58
N PHE A 78 -8.22 -6.83 8.72
CA PHE A 78 -7.82 -7.33 10.04
C PHE A 78 -8.21 -8.79 10.29
N PRO A 79 -9.43 -9.28 9.95
CA PRO A 79 -9.77 -10.69 10.10
C PRO A 79 -8.86 -11.60 9.29
N ALA A 80 -8.49 -11.19 8.08
CA ALA A 80 -7.61 -11.98 7.22
C ALA A 80 -6.16 -12.06 7.76
N ILE A 81 -5.68 -11.02 8.47
CA ILE A 81 -4.39 -11.05 9.17
C ILE A 81 -4.44 -12.10 10.29
N ASN A 82 -5.50 -12.15 11.08
CA ASN A 82 -5.65 -13.12 12.16
C ASN A 82 -5.65 -14.55 11.63
N VAL A 83 -6.39 -14.85 10.55
CA VAL A 83 -6.38 -16.16 9.89
C VAL A 83 -4.96 -16.54 9.42
N GLN A 84 -4.21 -15.60 8.86
CA GLN A 84 -2.83 -15.85 8.47
C GLN A 84 -1.93 -16.14 9.68
N LEU A 85 -2.08 -15.42 10.80
CA LEU A 85 -1.31 -15.66 12.02
C LEU A 85 -1.63 -17.03 12.64
N GLU A 86 -2.90 -17.43 12.68
CA GLU A 86 -3.29 -18.78 13.10
C GLU A 86 -2.66 -19.85 12.21
N THR A 87 -2.66 -19.63 10.90
CA THR A 87 -2.00 -20.51 9.94
C THR A 87 -0.50 -20.60 10.18
N VAL A 88 0.18 -19.49 10.49
CA VAL A 88 1.60 -19.49 10.87
C VAL A 88 1.82 -20.33 12.12
N HIS A 89 1.02 -20.15 13.16
CA HIS A 89 1.13 -20.92 14.40
C HIS A 89 0.95 -22.43 14.14
N PHE A 90 -0.03 -22.81 13.33
CA PHE A 90 -0.23 -24.20 12.93
C PHE A 90 1.00 -24.76 12.19
N GLN A 91 1.48 -24.04 11.19
CA GLN A 91 2.64 -24.43 10.39
C GLN A 91 3.92 -24.54 11.24
N MET A 92 4.12 -23.62 12.19
CA MET A 92 5.25 -23.68 13.13
C MET A 92 5.15 -24.89 14.06
N GLY A 93 3.96 -25.22 14.54
CA GLY A 93 3.75 -26.43 15.35
C GLY A 93 4.11 -27.72 14.60
N LYS A 94 3.91 -27.76 13.28
CA LYS A 94 4.33 -28.87 12.41
C LYS A 94 5.82 -28.83 12.04
N GLY A 95 6.43 -27.66 12.12
CA GLY A 95 7.79 -27.39 11.63
C GLY A 95 8.93 -27.91 12.49
N GLY A 96 8.67 -28.58 13.61
CA GLY A 96 9.70 -29.03 14.57
C GLY A 96 10.81 -29.87 13.93
N GLN A 97 10.48 -30.75 12.99
CA GLN A 97 11.44 -31.61 12.28
C GLN A 97 11.44 -31.45 10.76
N ASP A 98 10.46 -30.74 10.19
CA ASP A 98 10.30 -30.59 8.73
C ASP A 98 10.59 -29.16 8.27
N SER A 99 11.62 -29.02 7.43
CA SER A 99 12.04 -27.74 6.87
C SER A 99 10.99 -27.15 5.91
N ALA A 100 10.15 -27.96 5.26
CA ALA A 100 9.11 -27.50 4.35
C ALA A 100 8.04 -26.69 5.11
N TRP A 101 7.63 -27.19 6.28
CA TRP A 101 6.68 -26.47 7.14
C TRP A 101 7.24 -25.14 7.65
N ARG A 102 8.54 -25.08 8.02
CA ARG A 102 9.18 -23.83 8.42
C ARG A 102 9.25 -22.81 7.28
N LYS A 103 9.53 -23.26 6.05
CA LYS A 103 9.52 -22.39 4.86
C LYS A 103 8.11 -21.86 4.57
N ALA A 104 7.09 -22.74 4.67
CA ALA A 104 5.69 -22.34 4.52
C ALA A 104 5.28 -21.29 5.59
N ALA A 105 5.64 -21.54 6.85
CA ALA A 105 5.39 -20.59 7.93
C ALA A 105 6.05 -19.22 7.69
N ALA A 106 7.32 -19.21 7.23
CA ALA A 106 8.03 -17.97 6.91
C ALA A 106 7.33 -17.20 5.77
N PHE A 107 6.87 -17.88 4.74
CA PHE A 107 6.12 -17.28 3.64
C PHE A 107 4.79 -16.70 4.13
N THR A 108 4.01 -17.48 4.88
CA THR A 108 2.72 -17.03 5.41
C THR A 108 2.89 -15.84 6.37
N LEU A 109 3.94 -15.86 7.21
CA LEU A 109 4.26 -14.74 8.10
C LEU A 109 4.62 -13.48 7.31
N HIS A 110 5.41 -13.60 6.23
CA HIS A 110 5.72 -12.49 5.34
C HIS A 110 4.43 -11.84 4.80
N GLN A 111 3.48 -12.65 4.32
CA GLN A 111 2.20 -12.18 3.81
C GLN A 111 1.34 -11.52 4.92
N ALA A 112 1.35 -12.07 6.13
CA ALA A 112 0.63 -11.50 7.27
C ALA A 112 1.20 -10.12 7.65
N VAL A 113 2.53 -9.98 7.72
CA VAL A 113 3.21 -8.71 8.03
C VAL A 113 2.97 -7.67 6.95
N GLU A 114 3.07 -8.05 5.67
CA GLU A 114 2.76 -7.17 4.54
C GLU A 114 1.32 -6.64 4.63
N ARG A 115 0.35 -7.54 4.87
CA ARG A 115 -1.06 -7.17 5.02
C ARG A 115 -1.31 -6.29 6.24
N ALA A 116 -0.59 -6.53 7.35
CA ALA A 116 -0.70 -5.70 8.54
C ALA A 116 -0.23 -4.26 8.28
N TYR A 117 0.90 -4.07 7.58
CA TYR A 117 1.34 -2.75 7.16
C TYR A 117 0.37 -2.10 6.16
N ALA A 118 -0.16 -2.87 5.21
CA ALA A 118 -1.17 -2.38 4.28
C ALA A 118 -2.43 -1.91 5.02
N CYS A 119 -2.95 -2.72 5.94
CA CYS A 119 -4.10 -2.37 6.77
C CYS A 119 -3.82 -1.07 7.55
N TYR A 120 -2.70 -0.98 8.24
CA TYR A 120 -2.32 0.21 9.00
C TYR A 120 -2.21 1.46 8.11
N LEU A 121 -1.52 1.38 6.99
CA LEU A 121 -1.33 2.51 6.08
C LEU A 121 -2.66 2.96 5.45
N LEU A 122 -3.50 2.03 5.00
CA LEU A 122 -4.82 2.34 4.46
C LEU A 122 -5.73 2.98 5.49
N THR A 123 -5.75 2.47 6.72
CA THR A 123 -6.60 3.03 7.79
C THR A 123 -6.13 4.39 8.30
N SER A 124 -4.81 4.66 8.26
CA SER A 124 -4.23 5.89 8.80
C SER A 124 -3.96 6.97 7.76
N THR A 125 -3.79 6.60 6.49
CA THR A 125 -3.39 7.52 5.41
C THR A 125 -4.25 7.41 4.15
N PHE A 126 -5.12 6.41 4.06
CA PHE A 126 -5.90 6.04 2.87
C PHE A 126 -5.03 5.74 1.64
N TYR A 127 -3.74 5.53 1.85
CA TYR A 127 -2.78 5.23 0.80
C TYR A 127 -1.95 4.01 1.15
N PHE A 128 -1.83 3.10 0.20
CA PHE A 128 -0.92 1.96 0.27
C PHE A 128 -0.14 1.84 -1.04
N PRO A 129 1.20 1.98 -1.01
CA PRO A 129 2.00 1.76 -2.19
C PRO A 129 1.98 0.27 -2.56
N ARG A 130 1.83 -0.06 -3.84
CA ARG A 130 1.93 -1.44 -4.33
C ARG A 130 3.37 -1.91 -4.22
N SER A 131 3.74 -2.40 -3.05
CA SER A 131 5.10 -2.87 -2.75
C SER A 131 5.06 -4.08 -1.84
N HIS A 132 5.83 -5.11 -2.18
CA HIS A 132 6.07 -6.29 -1.35
C HIS A 132 7.32 -6.12 -0.47
N ASN A 133 7.95 -4.96 -0.47
CA ASN A 133 9.13 -4.68 0.32
C ASN A 133 8.76 -4.27 1.75
N ILE A 134 8.76 -5.24 2.67
CA ILE A 134 8.42 -5.02 4.08
C ILE A 134 9.27 -3.91 4.73
N LYS A 135 10.56 -3.78 4.38
CA LYS A 135 11.41 -2.72 4.95
C LYS A 135 10.92 -1.33 4.54
N PHE A 136 10.45 -1.19 3.32
CA PHE A 136 9.86 0.05 2.81
C PHE A 136 8.51 0.33 3.48
N LEU A 137 7.58 -0.65 3.50
CA LEU A 137 6.27 -0.52 4.16
C LEU A 137 6.41 -0.17 5.64
N ARG A 138 7.32 -0.87 6.32
CA ARG A 138 7.67 -0.60 7.72
C ARG A 138 8.14 0.85 7.92
N SER A 139 9.02 1.36 7.05
CA SER A 139 9.51 2.74 7.18
C SER A 139 8.37 3.75 7.06
N LEU A 140 7.45 3.54 6.10
CA LEU A 140 6.27 4.39 5.95
C LEU A 140 5.35 4.36 7.19
N ALA A 141 5.13 3.17 7.76
CA ALA A 141 4.30 3.02 8.94
C ALA A 141 4.94 3.65 10.19
N GLU A 142 6.25 3.44 10.39
CA GLU A 142 6.99 4.04 11.51
C GLU A 142 7.12 5.57 11.40
N ASP A 143 7.14 6.12 10.18
CA ASP A 143 7.11 7.58 9.98
C ASP A 143 5.78 8.21 10.41
N ARG A 144 4.70 7.43 10.47
CA ARG A 144 3.38 7.85 10.94
C ARG A 144 3.15 7.55 12.42
N GLU A 145 3.68 6.42 12.89
CA GLU A 145 3.50 5.96 14.27
C GLU A 145 4.82 5.41 14.82
N SER A 146 5.53 6.25 15.54
CA SER A 146 6.86 5.93 16.08
C SER A 146 6.86 4.74 17.06
N ARG A 147 5.73 4.45 17.73
CA ARG A 147 5.59 3.29 18.63
C ARG A 147 5.78 1.96 17.92
N LEU A 148 5.55 1.89 16.60
CA LEU A 148 5.78 0.68 15.81
C LEU A 148 7.25 0.25 15.76
N VAL A 149 8.18 1.17 16.02
CA VAL A 149 9.62 0.85 16.14
C VAL A 149 9.87 -0.13 17.30
N ILE A 150 9.11 0.00 18.39
CA ILE A 150 9.24 -0.85 19.58
C ILE A 150 8.74 -2.27 19.30
N ALA A 151 7.68 -2.39 18.50
CA ALA A 151 7.08 -3.69 18.18
C ALA A 151 8.05 -4.60 17.39
N TRP A 152 8.92 -4.00 16.59
CA TRP A 152 9.95 -4.73 15.85
C TRP A 152 11.25 -3.91 15.82
N PRO A 153 12.10 -4.00 16.82
CA PRO A 153 13.34 -3.23 16.91
C PRO A 153 14.26 -3.51 15.71
N ARG A 154 14.94 -2.47 15.25
CA ARG A 154 15.93 -2.58 14.16
C ARG A 154 17.31 -2.84 14.72
N GLU A 155 18.02 -3.80 14.17
CA GLU A 155 19.43 -4.03 14.50
C GLU A 155 20.34 -2.90 13.97
N LYS A 156 19.90 -2.20 12.90
CA LYS A 156 20.66 -1.11 12.26
C LYS A 156 19.78 0.14 12.13
N PRO A 157 20.34 1.34 12.34
CA PRO A 157 19.63 2.59 12.13
C PRO A 157 19.03 2.71 10.72
N ARG A 158 17.97 3.50 10.59
CA ARG A 158 17.43 3.86 9.27
C ARG A 158 18.50 4.54 8.42
N LEU A 159 18.44 4.35 7.11
CA LEU A 159 19.35 5.06 6.17
C LEU A 159 19.30 6.58 6.35
N ARG A 160 18.15 7.17 6.73
CA ARG A 160 17.98 8.58 7.03
C ARG A 160 18.66 9.03 8.33
N GLU A 161 18.93 8.11 9.25
CA GLU A 161 19.55 8.37 10.54
C GLU A 161 21.08 8.15 10.49
N ARG A 162 21.61 7.71 9.35
CA ARG A 162 23.06 7.62 9.18
C ARG A 162 23.62 9.02 9.06
N PRO A 163 24.62 9.40 9.88
CA PRO A 163 25.30 10.66 9.71
C PRO A 163 25.83 10.74 8.28
N HIS A 164 25.55 11.83 7.60
CA HIS A 164 26.22 12.14 6.34
C HIS A 164 27.72 12.21 6.63
N TYR A 165 28.45 11.22 6.19
CA TYR A 165 29.90 11.36 6.09
C TYR A 165 30.15 12.42 5.02
N SER A 166 30.39 13.65 5.45
CA SER A 166 31.03 14.68 4.66
C SER A 166 32.48 14.24 4.47
N GLY A 167 32.78 13.67 3.31
CA GLY A 167 34.11 13.46 2.79
C GLY A 167 34.42 14.51 1.77
#